data_8159b3eab50248375862392f8ca06993
#
_entry.id   8159b3eab50248375862392f8ca06993
#
_cell.length_a   1.000
_cell.length_b   1.000
_cell.length_c   1.000
_cell.angle_alpha   90.00
_cell.angle_beta   90.00
_cell.angle_gamma   90.00
#
_symmetry.space_group_name_H-M   'P 1'
#
loop_
_entity.id
_entity.type
_entity.pdbx_description
1 polymer ?
#
loop_
_entity_poly.entity_id
_entity_poly.type
_entity_poly.pdbx_seq_one_letter_code
_entity_poly.pdbx_strand_id
1 'polypeptide(L)'
;MFLYCHGIYYMIKVKTFLSVMFSSEGASPSEVRDRLMQIGMSAVKGNYDFTYEWDKEPDIEMLLMLANKIHAALKGMDVIFSIETI
;
A
#
# COMPACT_ATOMS: atom_id res chain seq x y z
N MET A 1 -1.69 33.63 -4.09
CA MET A 1 -2.05 33.10 -4.01
C MET A 1 -2.47 32.64 -3.79
N PHE A 2 -2.18 32.28 -3.93
CA PHE A 2 -2.60 31.67 -3.73
C PHE A 2 -2.90 31.13 -3.93
N LEU A 3 -2.67 31.30 -4.24
CA LEU A 3 -2.97 30.69 -4.40
C LEU A 3 -3.07 30.03 -4.63
N TYR A 4 -2.81 30.08 -4.84
CA TYR A 4 -2.89 29.30 -4.90
C TYR A 4 -2.76 28.70 -4.68
N CYS A 5 -2.38 28.92 -5.03
CA CYS A 5 -2.12 28.09 -4.77
C CYS A 5 -2.75 27.34 -4.14
N HIS A 6 -3.32 27.30 -4.15
CA HIS A 6 -4.03 26.39 -3.40
C HIS A 6 -4.27 25.07 -4.08
N GLY A 7 -4.27 25.07 -5.27
CA GLY A 7 -4.30 23.84 -6.04
C GLY A 7 -3.19 22.89 -5.67
N ILE A 8 -2.15 23.39 -5.13
CA ILE A 8 -1.00 22.59 -4.70
C ILE A 8 -1.38 21.61 -3.60
N TYR A 9 -2.31 21.97 -2.74
CA TYR A 9 -2.72 21.07 -1.67
C TYR A 9 -3.29 19.78 -2.19
N TYR A 10 -4.00 19.84 -3.29
CA TYR A 10 -4.65 18.67 -3.83
C TYR A 10 -3.67 17.71 -4.44
N MET A 11 -2.49 18.19 -4.73
CA MET A 11 -1.45 17.37 -5.35
C MET A 11 -0.69 16.56 -4.33
N ILE A 12 -0.75 16.96 -3.06
CA ILE A 12 -0.01 16.28 -2.01
C ILE A 12 -0.92 15.26 -1.38
N LYS A 13 -0.76 14.01 -1.82
CA LYS A 13 -1.52 12.90 -1.28
C LYS A 13 -0.59 11.99 -0.52
N VAL A 14 -1.07 11.52 0.63
CA VAL A 14 -0.32 10.52 1.40
C VAL A 14 -0.53 9.17 0.76
N LYS A 15 0.54 8.43 0.62
CA LYS A 15 0.49 7.08 0.06
C LYS A 15 1.22 6.12 0.98
N THR A 16 0.71 4.91 1.06
CA THR A 16 1.38 3.83 1.75
C THR A 16 1.93 2.88 0.69
N PHE A 17 3.22 2.63 0.75
CA PHE A 17 3.92 1.78 -0.20
C PHE A 17 4.23 0.45 0.45
N LEU A 18 4.14 -0.60 -0.35
CA LEU A 18 4.36 -1.96 0.10
C LEU A 18 5.41 -2.62 -0.78
N SER A 19 6.39 -3.23 -0.15
CA SER A 19 7.36 -4.09 -0.82
C SER A 19 7.16 -5.51 -0.34
N VAL A 20 7.16 -6.47 -1.27
CA VAL A 20 6.92 -7.87 -0.95
C VAL A 20 8.07 -8.70 -1.46
N MET A 21 8.55 -9.58 -0.59
CA MET A 21 9.58 -10.55 -0.97
C MET A 21 8.93 -11.93 -1.05
N PHE A 22 9.04 -12.54 -2.22
CA PHE A 22 8.39 -13.81 -2.49
C PHE A 22 9.31 -14.98 -2.18
N SER A 23 8.68 -16.12 -1.89
CA SER A 23 9.37 -17.39 -1.68
C SER A 23 8.91 -18.38 -2.74
N SER A 24 9.84 -19.19 -3.24
CA SER A 24 9.46 -20.23 -4.20
C SER A 24 8.55 -21.28 -3.58
N GLU A 25 8.52 -21.36 -2.25
CA GLU A 25 7.67 -22.30 -1.54
C GLU A 25 6.30 -21.71 -1.20
N GLY A 26 6.10 -20.43 -1.44
CA GLY A 26 4.88 -19.74 -1.08
C GLY A 26 3.98 -19.45 -2.27
N ALA A 27 3.07 -18.51 -2.08
CA ALA A 27 2.12 -18.13 -3.11
C ALA A 27 2.84 -17.44 -4.27
N SER A 28 2.24 -17.54 -5.46
CA SER A 28 2.79 -16.88 -6.64
C SER A 28 2.57 -15.37 -6.56
N PRO A 29 3.37 -14.58 -7.29
CA PRO A 29 3.15 -13.14 -7.33
C PRO A 29 1.74 -12.75 -7.77
N SER A 30 1.13 -13.52 -8.68
CA SER A 30 -0.23 -13.24 -9.13
C SER A 30 -1.24 -13.40 -8.01
N GLU A 31 -1.09 -14.43 -7.20
CA GLU A 31 -1.99 -14.66 -6.07
C GLU A 31 -1.88 -13.53 -5.04
N VAL A 32 -0.65 -13.10 -4.77
CA VAL A 32 -0.41 -12.00 -3.84
C VAL A 32 -1.03 -10.72 -4.38
N ARG A 33 -0.83 -10.45 -5.67
CA ARG A 33 -1.42 -9.27 -6.31
C ARG A 33 -2.94 -9.27 -6.15
N ASP A 34 -3.58 -10.41 -6.44
CA ASP A 34 -5.03 -10.47 -6.39
C ASP A 34 -5.55 -10.22 -4.98
N ARG A 35 -4.87 -10.76 -3.97
CA ARG A 35 -5.27 -10.54 -2.58
C ARG A 35 -5.13 -9.09 -2.18
N LEU A 36 -4.02 -8.46 -2.59
CA LEU A 36 -3.78 -7.06 -2.23
C LEU A 36 -4.74 -6.13 -2.96
N MET A 37 -5.10 -6.45 -4.20
CA MET A 37 -6.05 -5.64 -4.93
C MET A 37 -7.44 -5.68 -4.28
N GLN A 38 -7.79 -6.78 -3.65
CA GLN A 38 -9.07 -6.90 -2.96
C GLN A 38 -9.19 -5.94 -1.78
N ILE A 39 -8.08 -5.54 -1.19
CA ILE A 39 -8.11 -4.59 -0.08
C ILE A 39 -7.82 -3.16 -0.52
N GLY A 40 -7.77 -2.92 -1.83
CA GLY A 40 -7.66 -1.58 -2.37
C GLY A 40 -6.27 -1.14 -2.75
N MET A 41 -5.28 -2.03 -2.75
CA MET A 41 -3.93 -1.68 -3.18
C MET A 41 -3.79 -1.84 -4.68
N SER A 42 -2.89 -1.06 -5.25
CA SER A 42 -2.61 -1.09 -6.68
C SER A 42 -1.14 -1.45 -6.91
N ALA A 43 -0.88 -2.19 -7.97
CA ALA A 43 0.49 -2.52 -8.35
C ALA A 43 1.16 -1.29 -8.94
N VAL A 44 2.44 -1.10 -8.63
CA VAL A 44 3.21 0.02 -9.17
C VAL A 44 4.56 -0.47 -9.65
N LYS A 45 5.16 0.32 -10.53
CA LYS A 45 6.53 0.08 -10.96
C LYS A 45 7.47 0.94 -10.13
N GLY A 46 8.71 0.51 -10.00
CA GLY A 46 9.72 1.27 -9.30
C GLY A 46 10.26 0.53 -8.10
N ASN A 47 10.56 1.27 -7.05
CA ASN A 47 11.19 0.71 -5.86
C ASN A 47 10.23 -0.06 -4.96
N TYR A 48 8.94 0.09 -5.20
CA TYR A 48 7.90 -0.55 -4.40
C TYR A 48 7.01 -1.37 -5.30
N ASP A 49 6.36 -2.36 -4.73
CA ASP A 49 5.51 -3.27 -5.50
C ASP A 49 4.06 -2.85 -5.56
N PHE A 50 3.55 -2.28 -4.46
CA PHE A 50 2.15 -1.89 -4.37
C PHE A 50 2.02 -0.57 -3.65
N THR A 51 0.89 0.11 -3.88
CA THR A 51 0.61 1.36 -3.21
C THR A 51 -0.86 1.44 -2.82
N TYR A 52 -1.13 2.17 -1.73
CA TYR A 52 -2.48 2.50 -1.30
C TYR A 52 -2.56 4.01 -1.17
N GLU A 53 -3.49 4.62 -1.90
CA GLU A 53 -3.66 6.06 -1.87
C GLU A 53 -4.74 6.43 -0.85
N TRP A 54 -4.40 7.38 0.02
CA TRP A 54 -5.32 7.84 1.04
C TRP A 54 -6.07 9.07 0.51
N ASP A 55 -7.39 9.12 0.76
CA ASP A 55 -8.21 10.27 0.37
C ASP A 55 -7.91 11.48 1.22
N LYS A 56 -7.47 11.25 2.43
CA LYS A 56 -7.12 12.29 3.38
C LYS A 56 -5.95 11.78 4.20
N GLU A 57 -5.34 12.67 4.96
CA GLU A 57 -4.21 12.28 5.79
C GLU A 57 -4.67 11.25 6.84
N PRO A 58 -4.08 10.05 6.85
CA PRO A 58 -4.49 9.01 7.78
C PRO A 58 -3.93 9.27 9.18
N ASP A 59 -4.70 8.92 10.20
CA ASP A 59 -4.19 8.90 11.56
C ASP A 59 -3.57 7.53 11.84
N ILE A 60 -3.00 7.37 13.04
CA ILE A 60 -2.28 6.15 13.38
C ILE A 60 -3.20 4.93 13.35
N GLU A 61 -4.47 5.10 13.74
CA GLU A 61 -5.41 3.99 13.74
C GLU A 61 -5.74 3.54 12.33
N MET A 62 -5.87 4.48 11.41
CA MET A 62 -6.13 4.13 10.01
C MET A 62 -4.94 3.38 9.41
N LEU A 63 -3.74 3.81 9.75
CA LEU A 63 -2.52 3.14 9.28
C LEU A 63 -2.44 1.72 9.83
N LEU A 64 -2.78 1.54 11.10
CA LEU A 64 -2.77 0.21 11.71
C LEU A 64 -3.84 -0.68 11.10
N MET A 65 -5.00 -0.12 10.78
CA MET A 65 -6.05 -0.89 10.13
C MET A 65 -5.59 -1.40 8.77
N LEU A 66 -4.92 -0.55 8.00
CA LEU A 66 -4.41 -0.99 6.70
C LEU A 66 -3.34 -2.05 6.87
N ALA A 67 -2.42 -1.85 7.82
CA ALA A 67 -1.38 -2.85 8.09
C ALA A 67 -1.98 -4.18 8.47
N ASN A 68 -3.04 -4.17 9.28
CA ASN A 68 -3.73 -5.40 9.67
C ASN A 68 -4.42 -6.06 8.49
N LYS A 69 -4.99 -5.27 7.59
CA LYS A 69 -5.61 -5.82 6.38
C LYS A 69 -4.57 -6.49 5.48
N ILE A 70 -3.41 -5.85 5.35
CA ILE A 70 -2.32 -6.41 4.56
C ILE A 70 -1.85 -7.72 5.19
N HIS A 71 -1.66 -7.71 6.50
CA HIS A 71 -1.24 -8.91 7.23
C HIS A 71 -2.22 -10.05 7.02
N ALA A 72 -3.52 -9.77 7.13
CA ALA A 72 -4.55 -10.79 6.95
C ALA A 72 -4.58 -11.28 5.51
N ALA A 73 -4.40 -10.38 4.54
CA ALA A 73 -4.42 -10.76 3.13
C ALA A 73 -3.25 -11.67 2.77
N LEU A 74 -2.10 -11.46 3.38
CA LEU A 74 -0.88 -12.20 3.05
C LEU A 74 -0.63 -13.38 3.97
N LYS A 75 -1.49 -13.59 4.96
CA LYS A 75 -1.32 -14.68 5.91
C LYS A 75 -1.40 -16.01 5.17
N GLY A 76 -0.44 -16.88 5.44
CA GLY A 76 -0.39 -18.19 4.81
C GLY A 76 0.25 -18.22 3.43
N MET A 77 0.65 -17.07 2.90
CA MET A 77 1.25 -17.00 1.57
C MET A 77 2.77 -17.12 1.57
N ASP A 78 3.37 -17.20 2.75
CA ASP A 78 4.82 -17.38 2.91
C ASP A 78 5.59 -16.27 2.18
N VAL A 79 5.22 -15.03 2.46
CA VAL A 79 5.91 -13.85 1.93
C VAL A 79 6.32 -12.93 3.06
N ILE A 80 7.35 -12.15 2.81
CA ILE A 80 7.81 -11.12 3.74
C ILE A 80 7.45 -9.78 3.12
N PHE A 81 6.91 -8.88 3.91
CA PHE A 81 6.55 -7.57 3.39
C PHE A 81 6.99 -6.46 4.34
N SER A 82 7.18 -5.28 3.76
CA SER A 82 7.43 -4.06 4.52
C SER A 82 6.56 -2.97 3.96
N ILE A 83 6.14 -2.05 4.83
CA ILE A 83 5.32 -0.92 4.42
C ILE A 83 5.95 0.38 4.87
N GLU A 84 5.70 1.41 4.08
CA GLU A 84 6.21 2.74 4.35
C GLU A 84 5.15 3.74 3.92
N THR A 85 4.83 4.69 4.79
CA THR A 85 3.85 5.74 4.48
C THR A 85 4.56 7.06 4.33
N ILE A 86 4.33 7.70 3.20
CA ILE A 86 5.00 8.97 2.89
C ILE A 86 3.98 10.05 2.64
#